data_549e1a52919d85326c592759dcc41b80
#
_entry.id   549e1a52919d85326c592759dcc41b80
#
_cell.length_a   1.000
_cell.length_b   1.000
_cell.length_c   1.000
_cell.angle_alpha   90.00
_cell.angle_beta   90.00
_cell.angle_gamma   90.00
#
_symmetry.space_group_name_H-M   'P 1'
#
loop_
_entity.id
_entity.type
_entity.pdbx_description
1 polymer ?
#
loop_
_entity_poly.entity_id
_entity_poly.type
_entity_poly.pdbx_seq_one_letter_code
_entity_poly.pdbx_strand_id
1 'polypeptide(L)'
;DSAGSIMTTEYVSLRPNMTVEEAILRIRRTGIDKETIYTCYVTRGHKLIGLTSVKDLLLCEDDDATIESIMQEHVITVGTLDDKEQVAQMFSKYNFLALPVVDTENRLVGIVTFDDAMDVMEDEATEDMEKMAAMLPSEHPYMRSTPVEIWKNRIPWLLLLMVSATLTGIVITRFENSLATLPCLTAFIPMLMDTGGNSGSQACVSIIRGISLNEIEFRDLGRVVWKEIRVSVLCGVCLAIACFAKIIVVDMLLLKSESVTYLVAFVVCATMAVTVCLAKIVGSTLP
;
A
#
# COMPACT_ATOMS: atom_id res chain seq x y z
N ASP A 1 -12.78 3.09 9.27
CA ASP A 1 -13.36 3.31 7.97
C ASP A 1 -13.95 2.02 7.43
N SER A 2 -15.26 2.03 7.09
CA SER A 2 -16.03 0.83 6.78
C SER A 2 -16.80 0.99 5.48
N ALA A 3 -17.24 -0.14 4.88
CA ALA A 3 -18.10 -0.14 3.70
C ALA A 3 -19.35 0.75 3.88
N GLY A 4 -19.90 0.80 5.08
CA GLY A 4 -21.04 1.65 5.41
C GLY A 4 -20.78 3.15 5.29
N SER A 5 -19.51 3.62 5.35
CA SER A 5 -19.16 5.04 5.21
C SER A 5 -19.06 5.51 3.76
N ILE A 6 -18.88 4.58 2.82
CA ILE A 6 -18.73 4.87 1.37
C ILE A 6 -19.91 4.36 0.54
N MET A 7 -20.90 3.71 1.16
CA MET A 7 -22.06 3.18 0.44
C MET A 7 -23.08 4.28 0.14
N THR A 8 -23.79 4.12 -0.98
CA THR A 8 -25.01 4.87 -1.30
C THR A 8 -26.25 3.99 -1.12
N THR A 9 -27.40 4.62 -0.81
CA THR A 9 -28.70 3.94 -0.73
C THR A 9 -29.50 4.05 -2.03
N GLU A 10 -28.90 4.65 -3.05
CA GLU A 10 -29.54 4.95 -4.33
C GLU A 10 -29.39 3.80 -5.33
N TYR A 11 -29.94 2.65 -5.03
CA TYR A 11 -29.93 1.45 -5.88
C TYR A 11 -31.32 1.06 -6.38
N VAL A 12 -31.36 0.24 -7.43
CA VAL A 12 -32.61 -0.36 -7.93
C VAL A 12 -32.87 -1.70 -7.26
N SER A 13 -34.02 -1.84 -6.60
CA SER A 13 -34.46 -3.11 -6.04
C SER A 13 -35.69 -3.64 -6.77
N LEU A 14 -35.66 -4.91 -7.11
CA LEU A 14 -36.73 -5.66 -7.77
C LEU A 14 -37.31 -6.72 -6.83
N ARG A 15 -38.55 -7.16 -7.08
CA ARG A 15 -39.15 -8.27 -6.37
C ARG A 15 -39.06 -9.54 -7.23
N PRO A 16 -38.89 -10.74 -6.65
CA PRO A 16 -38.71 -11.97 -7.40
C PRO A 16 -39.89 -12.33 -8.27
N ASN A 17 -41.10 -11.96 -7.84
CA ASN A 17 -42.36 -12.25 -8.55
C ASN A 17 -42.75 -11.22 -9.63
N MET A 18 -41.95 -10.21 -9.87
CA MET A 18 -42.17 -9.28 -10.99
C MET A 18 -41.82 -9.96 -12.31
N THR A 19 -42.52 -9.54 -13.39
CA THR A 19 -42.17 -9.92 -14.76
C THR A 19 -41.03 -9.04 -15.26
N VAL A 20 -40.36 -9.42 -16.34
CA VAL A 20 -39.31 -8.62 -17.01
C VAL A 20 -39.85 -7.28 -17.46
N GLU A 21 -41.07 -7.24 -18.05
CA GLU A 21 -41.71 -5.99 -18.44
C GLU A 21 -41.95 -5.08 -17.23
N GLU A 22 -42.50 -5.58 -16.14
CA GLU A 22 -42.70 -4.80 -14.91
C GLU A 22 -41.39 -4.26 -14.32
N ALA A 23 -40.32 -5.05 -14.37
CA ALA A 23 -39.00 -4.64 -13.90
C ALA A 23 -38.44 -3.48 -14.75
N ILE A 24 -38.52 -3.57 -16.08
CA ILE A 24 -38.11 -2.51 -16.99
C ILE A 24 -38.92 -1.23 -16.76
N LEU A 25 -40.24 -1.35 -16.60
CA LEU A 25 -41.09 -0.20 -16.27
C LEU A 25 -40.74 0.42 -14.93
N ARG A 26 -40.39 -0.39 -13.92
CA ARG A 26 -39.92 0.10 -12.63
C ARG A 26 -38.61 0.84 -12.75
N ILE A 27 -37.64 0.30 -13.48
CA ILE A 27 -36.33 0.95 -13.74
C ILE A 27 -36.55 2.31 -14.42
N ARG A 28 -37.39 2.38 -15.45
CA ARG A 28 -37.71 3.64 -16.15
C ARG A 28 -38.32 4.72 -15.24
N ARG A 29 -39.11 4.32 -14.24
CA ARG A 29 -39.75 5.25 -13.30
C ARG A 29 -38.84 5.70 -12.17
N THR A 30 -37.98 4.82 -11.66
CA THR A 30 -37.19 5.06 -10.45
C THR A 30 -35.72 5.27 -10.72
N GLY A 31 -35.22 4.93 -11.90
CA GLY A 31 -33.80 4.94 -12.23
C GLY A 31 -33.16 6.31 -12.36
N ILE A 32 -33.97 7.37 -12.56
CA ILE A 32 -33.47 8.75 -12.67
C ILE A 32 -32.80 9.22 -11.38
N ASP A 33 -33.33 8.77 -10.23
CA ASP A 33 -32.83 9.15 -8.90
C ASP A 33 -31.90 8.08 -8.31
N LYS A 34 -31.35 7.20 -9.14
CA LYS A 34 -30.46 6.11 -8.70
C LYS A 34 -29.05 6.32 -9.20
N GLU A 35 -28.07 5.99 -8.35
CA GLU A 35 -26.65 6.07 -8.65
C GLU A 35 -26.30 5.22 -9.87
N THR A 36 -26.83 4.00 -9.89
CA THR A 36 -26.67 3.10 -11.05
C THR A 36 -27.91 2.27 -11.30
N ILE A 37 -28.18 1.98 -12.57
CA ILE A 37 -29.25 1.08 -13.01
C ILE A 37 -28.67 -0.22 -13.62
N TYR A 38 -27.35 -0.31 -13.83
CA TYR A 38 -26.72 -1.44 -14.52
C TYR A 38 -26.92 -2.76 -13.77
N THR A 39 -26.91 -2.72 -12.44
CA THR A 39 -27.14 -3.86 -11.57
C THR A 39 -28.40 -3.62 -10.76
N CYS A 40 -29.37 -4.53 -10.85
CA CYS A 40 -30.61 -4.49 -10.09
C CYS A 40 -30.61 -5.62 -9.06
N TYR A 41 -30.91 -5.30 -7.81
CA TYR A 41 -30.87 -6.25 -6.70
C TYR A 41 -32.24 -6.83 -6.43
N VAL A 42 -32.32 -8.15 -6.33
CA VAL A 42 -33.59 -8.85 -6.07
C VAL A 42 -33.71 -9.08 -4.57
N THR A 43 -34.80 -8.54 -4.00
CA THR A 43 -35.01 -8.61 -2.55
C THR A 43 -36.36 -9.21 -2.20
N ARG A 44 -36.41 -10.01 -1.13
CA ARG A 44 -37.62 -10.55 -0.52
C ARG A 44 -37.73 -10.05 0.92
N GLY A 45 -38.60 -9.05 1.16
CA GLY A 45 -38.74 -8.43 2.46
C GLY A 45 -37.44 -7.80 2.96
N HIS A 46 -36.77 -7.03 2.12
CA HIS A 46 -35.44 -6.40 2.30
C HIS A 46 -34.22 -7.35 2.30
N LYS A 47 -34.41 -8.68 2.42
CA LYS A 47 -33.28 -9.63 2.30
C LYS A 47 -32.87 -9.76 0.86
N LEU A 48 -31.56 -9.67 0.62
CA LEU A 48 -30.98 -9.88 -0.70
C LEU A 48 -31.02 -11.36 -1.04
N ILE A 49 -31.63 -11.71 -2.18
CA ILE A 49 -31.76 -13.08 -2.66
C ILE A 49 -31.13 -13.32 -4.02
N GLY A 50 -30.85 -12.26 -4.76
CA GLY A 50 -30.26 -12.37 -6.09
C GLY A 50 -29.96 -11.00 -6.67
N LEU A 51 -29.39 -11.01 -7.85
CA LEU A 51 -29.21 -9.82 -8.70
C LEU A 51 -29.49 -10.16 -10.16
N THR A 52 -29.83 -9.13 -10.94
CA THR A 52 -29.93 -9.20 -12.38
C THR A 52 -29.38 -7.92 -12.99
N SER A 53 -28.80 -8.00 -14.18
CA SER A 53 -28.33 -6.82 -14.88
C SER A 53 -29.42 -6.26 -15.82
N VAL A 54 -29.39 -4.96 -16.09
CA VAL A 54 -30.25 -4.37 -17.14
C VAL A 54 -30.01 -5.04 -18.48
N LYS A 55 -28.79 -5.48 -18.75
CA LYS A 55 -28.45 -6.26 -19.95
C LYS A 55 -29.25 -7.56 -20.02
N ASP A 56 -29.34 -8.31 -18.91
CA ASP A 56 -30.06 -9.59 -18.86
C ASP A 56 -31.55 -9.36 -19.08
N LEU A 57 -32.12 -8.29 -18.49
CA LEU A 57 -33.51 -7.88 -18.69
C LEU A 57 -33.83 -7.53 -20.16
N LEU A 58 -32.91 -6.79 -20.82
CA LEU A 58 -33.10 -6.36 -22.22
C LEU A 58 -32.87 -7.49 -23.24
N LEU A 59 -32.14 -8.52 -22.87
CA LEU A 59 -31.85 -9.68 -23.74
C LEU A 59 -32.78 -10.85 -23.46
N CYS A 60 -33.67 -10.75 -22.47
CA CYS A 60 -34.69 -11.77 -22.22
C CYS A 60 -35.77 -11.69 -23.33
N GLU A 61 -36.01 -12.79 -24.01
CA GLU A 61 -36.99 -12.87 -25.09
C GLU A 61 -38.45 -12.99 -24.57
N ASP A 62 -38.62 -13.43 -23.32
CA ASP A 62 -39.91 -13.61 -22.67
C ASP A 62 -40.16 -12.50 -21.65
N ASP A 63 -40.97 -11.53 -22.03
CA ASP A 63 -41.36 -10.40 -21.19
C ASP A 63 -42.21 -10.81 -19.96
N ASP A 64 -42.87 -11.96 -20.02
CA ASP A 64 -43.68 -12.53 -18.92
C ASP A 64 -42.83 -13.37 -17.94
N ALA A 65 -41.56 -13.66 -18.26
CA ALA A 65 -40.69 -14.39 -17.37
C ALA A 65 -40.53 -13.65 -16.03
N THR A 66 -40.51 -14.41 -14.93
CA THR A 66 -40.33 -13.82 -13.59
C THR A 66 -38.84 -13.49 -13.33
N ILE A 67 -38.61 -12.44 -12.57
CA ILE A 67 -37.24 -12.07 -12.16
C ILE A 67 -36.54 -13.20 -11.41
N GLU A 68 -37.27 -14.00 -10.62
CA GLU A 68 -36.74 -15.16 -9.91
C GLU A 68 -36.19 -16.24 -10.87
N SER A 69 -36.72 -16.35 -12.09
CA SER A 69 -36.22 -17.34 -13.07
C SER A 69 -34.95 -16.91 -13.81
N ILE A 70 -34.64 -15.62 -13.86
CA ILE A 70 -33.52 -15.06 -14.60
C ILE A 70 -32.41 -14.46 -13.70
N MET A 71 -32.70 -14.30 -12.40
CA MET A 71 -31.72 -13.73 -11.48
C MET A 71 -30.55 -14.68 -11.21
N GLN A 72 -29.43 -14.12 -10.87
CA GLN A 72 -28.28 -14.83 -10.32
C GLN A 72 -28.43 -14.93 -8.80
N GLU A 73 -28.48 -16.14 -8.26
CA GLU A 73 -28.70 -16.39 -6.83
C GLU A 73 -27.42 -16.20 -5.99
N HIS A 74 -26.25 -16.48 -6.58
CA HIS A 74 -24.97 -16.35 -5.89
C HIS A 74 -24.43 -14.92 -6.00
N VAL A 75 -24.78 -14.11 -5.02
CA VAL A 75 -24.36 -12.71 -4.94
C VAL A 75 -23.20 -12.58 -3.96
N ILE A 76 -22.11 -11.99 -4.42
CA ILE A 76 -21.02 -11.58 -3.55
C ILE A 76 -21.46 -10.28 -2.85
N THR A 77 -21.41 -10.27 -1.53
CA THR A 77 -21.86 -9.16 -0.69
C THR A 77 -20.78 -8.76 0.28
N VAL A 78 -20.83 -7.55 0.78
CA VAL A 78 -20.01 -7.06 1.89
C VAL A 78 -20.87 -6.59 3.04
N GLY A 79 -20.36 -6.73 4.25
CA GLY A 79 -21.02 -6.22 5.45
C GLY A 79 -20.80 -4.72 5.64
N THR A 80 -21.71 -4.05 6.35
CA THR A 80 -21.60 -2.62 6.65
C THR A 80 -20.33 -2.25 7.44
N LEU A 81 -19.74 -3.19 8.18
CA LEU A 81 -18.55 -2.99 9.02
C LEU A 81 -17.26 -3.49 8.36
N ASP A 82 -17.35 -4.05 7.15
CA ASP A 82 -16.17 -4.50 6.43
C ASP A 82 -15.28 -3.30 6.07
N ASP A 83 -13.98 -3.54 6.04
CA ASP A 83 -12.99 -2.51 5.75
C ASP A 83 -13.14 -2.00 4.31
N LYS A 84 -13.20 -0.67 4.14
CA LYS A 84 -13.36 -0.01 2.84
C LYS A 84 -12.24 -0.39 1.84
N GLU A 85 -11.00 -0.57 2.31
CA GLU A 85 -9.87 -0.96 1.48
C GLU A 85 -10.07 -2.37 0.91
N GLN A 86 -10.48 -3.33 1.75
CA GLN A 86 -10.77 -4.69 1.30
C GLN A 86 -11.93 -4.71 0.30
N VAL A 87 -12.96 -3.89 0.53
CA VAL A 87 -14.08 -3.73 -0.40
C VAL A 87 -13.60 -3.18 -1.74
N ALA A 88 -12.78 -2.14 -1.75
CA ALA A 88 -12.21 -1.55 -2.97
C ALA A 88 -11.36 -2.57 -3.75
N GLN A 89 -10.56 -3.39 -3.07
CA GLN A 89 -9.78 -4.46 -3.69
C GLN A 89 -10.65 -5.52 -4.38
N MET A 90 -11.87 -5.79 -3.87
CA MET A 90 -12.82 -6.72 -4.52
C MET A 90 -13.27 -6.22 -5.89
N PHE A 91 -13.40 -4.91 -6.09
CA PHE A 91 -13.71 -4.33 -7.41
C PHE A 91 -12.64 -4.65 -8.43
N SER A 92 -11.37 -4.48 -8.08
CA SER A 92 -10.24 -4.84 -8.94
C SER A 92 -10.17 -6.34 -9.24
N LYS A 93 -10.47 -7.19 -8.25
CA LYS A 93 -10.39 -8.64 -8.37
C LYS A 93 -11.49 -9.25 -9.22
N TYR A 94 -12.72 -8.73 -9.10
CA TYR A 94 -13.91 -9.32 -9.70
C TYR A 94 -14.52 -8.48 -10.83
N ASN A 95 -13.97 -7.28 -11.11
CA ASN A 95 -14.47 -6.34 -12.11
C ASN A 95 -15.94 -5.94 -11.90
N PHE A 96 -16.34 -5.69 -10.67
CA PHE A 96 -17.69 -5.24 -10.35
C PHE A 96 -17.93 -3.79 -10.80
N LEU A 97 -19.18 -3.48 -11.17
CA LEU A 97 -19.66 -2.10 -11.36
C LEU A 97 -20.27 -1.54 -10.08
N ALA A 98 -20.90 -2.40 -9.29
CA ALA A 98 -21.45 -2.08 -7.98
C ALA A 98 -21.47 -3.34 -7.12
N LEU A 99 -21.26 -3.17 -5.81
CA LEU A 99 -21.19 -4.27 -4.84
C LEU A 99 -22.24 -4.03 -3.75
N PRO A 100 -23.15 -4.99 -3.49
CA PRO A 100 -24.21 -4.82 -2.48
C PRO A 100 -23.65 -4.92 -1.07
N VAL A 101 -24.09 -3.99 -0.23
CA VAL A 101 -23.78 -3.93 1.20
C VAL A 101 -24.99 -4.46 1.98
N VAL A 102 -24.73 -5.43 2.86
CA VAL A 102 -25.75 -6.05 3.67
C VAL A 102 -25.48 -5.89 5.18
N ASP A 103 -26.54 -5.94 5.96
CA ASP A 103 -26.42 -6.00 7.41
C ASP A 103 -26.23 -7.45 7.91
N THR A 104 -26.15 -7.62 9.22
CA THR A 104 -26.00 -8.94 9.87
C THR A 104 -27.16 -9.90 9.64
N GLU A 105 -28.32 -9.40 9.19
CA GLU A 105 -29.50 -10.19 8.85
C GLU A 105 -29.63 -10.47 7.35
N ASN A 106 -28.58 -10.14 6.56
CA ASN A 106 -28.56 -10.22 5.09
C ASN A 106 -29.62 -9.32 4.41
N ARG A 107 -29.94 -8.19 5.03
CA ARG A 107 -30.77 -7.18 4.40
C ARG A 107 -29.90 -6.21 3.61
N LEU A 108 -30.32 -5.93 2.38
CA LEU A 108 -29.66 -4.96 1.53
C LEU A 108 -29.85 -3.55 2.11
N VAL A 109 -28.77 -2.91 2.51
CA VAL A 109 -28.76 -1.56 3.11
C VAL A 109 -28.20 -0.49 2.19
N GLY A 110 -27.35 -0.87 1.25
CA GLY A 110 -26.76 0.04 0.28
C GLY A 110 -25.96 -0.68 -0.79
N ILE A 111 -25.27 0.09 -1.58
CA ILE A 111 -24.29 -0.40 -2.56
C ILE A 111 -23.05 0.47 -2.48
N VAL A 112 -21.90 -0.10 -2.80
CA VAL A 112 -20.68 0.65 -3.12
C VAL A 112 -20.55 0.62 -4.64
N THR A 113 -20.24 1.75 -5.26
CA THR A 113 -20.04 1.87 -6.70
C THR A 113 -18.57 1.78 -7.07
N PHE A 114 -18.28 1.59 -8.35
CA PHE A 114 -16.90 1.47 -8.84
C PHE A 114 -16.12 2.77 -8.66
N ASP A 115 -16.73 3.93 -8.88
CA ASP A 115 -16.13 5.25 -8.69
C ASP A 115 -15.78 5.51 -7.23
N ASP A 116 -16.70 5.23 -6.27
CA ASP A 116 -16.40 5.32 -4.84
C ASP A 116 -15.24 4.38 -4.43
N ALA A 117 -15.21 3.18 -5.00
CA ALA A 117 -14.12 2.23 -4.75
C ALA A 117 -12.78 2.74 -5.33
N MET A 118 -12.79 3.41 -6.48
CA MET A 118 -11.60 4.04 -7.08
C MET A 118 -11.06 5.17 -6.21
N ASP A 119 -11.94 6.03 -5.67
CA ASP A 119 -11.55 7.10 -4.75
C ASP A 119 -10.88 6.53 -3.49
N VAL A 120 -11.43 5.47 -2.92
CA VAL A 120 -10.81 4.76 -1.79
C VAL A 120 -9.42 4.24 -2.16
N MET A 121 -9.25 3.63 -3.35
CA MET A 121 -7.95 3.11 -3.78
C MET A 121 -6.91 4.24 -3.97
N GLU A 122 -7.32 5.41 -4.44
CA GLU A 122 -6.45 6.59 -4.58
C GLU A 122 -6.04 7.15 -3.20
N ASP A 123 -6.98 7.25 -2.28
CA ASP A 123 -6.72 7.70 -0.91
C ASP A 123 -5.77 6.76 -0.17
N GLU A 124 -6.00 5.44 -0.22
CA GLU A 124 -5.13 4.44 0.40
C GLU A 124 -3.72 4.44 -0.23
N ALA A 125 -3.63 4.56 -1.56
CA ALA A 125 -2.33 4.67 -2.24
C ALA A 125 -1.56 5.92 -1.80
N THR A 126 -2.26 7.04 -1.57
CA THR A 126 -1.68 8.29 -1.08
C THR A 126 -1.20 8.13 0.37
N GLU A 127 -2.03 7.54 1.23
CA GLU A 127 -1.68 7.24 2.62
C GLU A 127 -0.44 6.34 2.71
N ASP A 128 -0.37 5.31 1.88
CA ASP A 128 0.78 4.42 1.80
C ASP A 128 2.06 5.15 1.39
N MET A 129 1.99 6.06 0.40
CA MET A 129 3.13 6.89 0.00
C MET A 129 3.60 7.80 1.14
N GLU A 130 2.68 8.40 1.89
CA GLU A 130 3.00 9.24 3.03
C GLU A 130 3.62 8.44 4.17
N LYS A 131 3.10 7.26 4.47
CA LYS A 131 3.69 6.32 5.45
C LYS A 131 5.10 5.86 5.04
N MET A 132 5.32 5.53 3.75
CA MET A 132 6.64 5.19 3.23
C MET A 132 7.64 6.34 3.37
N ALA A 133 7.17 7.58 3.28
CA ALA A 133 7.97 8.79 3.50
C ALA A 133 8.11 9.16 4.99
N ALA A 134 7.58 8.31 5.90
CA ALA A 134 7.57 8.55 7.34
C ALA A 134 6.88 9.89 7.70
N MET A 135 5.74 10.14 7.07
CA MET A 135 4.84 11.26 7.37
C MET A 135 3.52 10.72 7.92
N LEU A 136 2.81 11.52 8.69
CA LEU A 136 1.43 11.22 9.05
C LEU A 136 0.52 11.50 7.85
N PRO A 137 -0.57 10.71 7.66
CA PRO A 137 -1.51 10.90 6.59
C PRO A 137 -2.10 12.32 6.57
N SER A 138 -2.31 12.85 5.36
CA SER A 138 -2.86 14.17 5.12
C SER A 138 -4.34 14.09 4.79
N GLU A 139 -5.20 14.85 5.48
CA GLU A 139 -6.64 14.89 5.21
C GLU A 139 -6.98 15.73 3.97
N HIS A 140 -6.05 16.55 3.49
CA HIS A 140 -6.32 17.50 2.41
C HIS A 140 -5.24 17.46 1.32
N PRO A 141 -5.61 17.74 0.05
CA PRO A 141 -4.65 17.90 -1.05
C PRO A 141 -3.61 18.98 -0.71
N TYR A 142 -2.36 18.75 -1.11
CA TYR A 142 -1.20 19.58 -0.77
C TYR A 142 -1.43 21.08 -0.94
N MET A 143 -2.10 21.49 -2.04
CA MET A 143 -2.36 22.90 -2.32
C MET A 143 -3.41 23.56 -1.40
N ARG A 144 -4.22 22.75 -0.74
CA ARG A 144 -5.24 23.23 0.23
C ARG A 144 -4.73 23.17 1.67
N SER A 145 -3.72 22.36 1.93
CA SER A 145 -3.12 22.19 3.26
C SER A 145 -2.37 23.46 3.67
N THR A 146 -2.54 23.87 4.90
CA THR A 146 -1.79 24.99 5.46
C THR A 146 -0.36 24.56 5.83
N PRO A 147 0.63 25.50 5.83
CA PRO A 147 1.99 25.17 6.26
C PRO A 147 2.08 24.56 7.66
N VAL A 148 1.13 24.90 8.56
CA VAL A 148 1.08 24.37 9.92
C VAL A 148 0.62 22.92 9.94
N GLU A 149 -0.34 22.54 9.11
CA GLU A 149 -0.79 21.15 8.94
C GLU A 149 0.34 20.28 8.39
N ILE A 150 0.99 20.72 7.31
CA ILE A 150 2.13 20.02 6.73
C ILE A 150 3.26 19.86 7.76
N TRP A 151 3.54 20.89 8.54
CA TRP A 151 4.52 20.84 9.62
C TRP A 151 4.13 19.80 10.69
N LYS A 152 2.87 19.79 11.15
CA LYS A 152 2.38 18.82 12.14
C LYS A 152 2.54 17.38 11.68
N ASN A 153 2.30 17.11 10.40
CA ASN A 153 2.41 15.75 9.84
C ASN A 153 3.86 15.26 9.72
N ARG A 154 4.83 16.17 9.64
CA ARG A 154 6.26 15.83 9.47
C ARG A 154 7.06 15.84 10.75
N ILE A 155 6.76 16.77 11.69
CA ILE A 155 7.62 17.02 12.86
C ILE A 155 7.74 15.84 13.82
N PRO A 156 6.70 15.03 14.11
CA PRO A 156 6.83 13.93 15.05
C PRO A 156 7.91 12.92 14.63
N TRP A 157 7.93 12.58 13.35
CA TRP A 157 8.92 11.65 12.81
C TRP A 157 10.33 12.24 12.78
N LEU A 158 10.46 13.49 12.39
CA LEU A 158 11.76 14.19 12.39
C LEU A 158 12.37 14.27 13.81
N LEU A 159 11.54 14.49 14.83
CA LEU A 159 12.00 14.46 16.23
C LEU A 159 12.45 13.06 16.64
N LEU A 160 11.72 12.03 16.27
CA LEU A 160 12.10 10.64 16.53
C LEU A 160 13.43 10.29 15.87
N LEU A 161 13.64 10.68 14.60
CA LEU A 161 14.89 10.49 13.90
C LEU A 161 16.06 11.28 14.55
N MET A 162 15.79 12.49 15.04
CA MET A 162 16.79 13.28 15.77
C MET A 162 17.23 12.58 17.06
N VAL A 163 16.31 12.00 17.82
CA VAL A 163 16.62 11.20 19.00
C VAL A 163 17.43 9.96 18.61
N SER A 164 17.04 9.26 17.54
CA SER A 164 17.77 8.11 17.01
C SER A 164 19.21 8.49 16.58
N ALA A 165 19.39 9.65 15.95
CA ALA A 165 20.72 10.15 15.56
C ALA A 165 21.65 10.37 16.77
N THR A 166 21.09 10.66 17.94
CA THR A 166 21.88 10.79 19.19
C THR A 166 22.57 9.47 19.56
N LEU A 167 21.92 8.33 19.34
CA LEU A 167 22.53 7.01 19.56
C LEU A 167 23.74 6.79 18.64
N THR A 168 23.64 7.21 17.39
CA THR A 168 24.77 7.17 16.45
C THR A 168 25.94 8.03 16.95
N GLY A 169 25.66 9.24 17.44
CA GLY A 169 26.67 10.11 18.05
C GLY A 169 27.39 9.47 19.25
N ILE A 170 26.63 8.81 20.14
CA ILE A 170 27.18 8.09 21.30
C ILE A 170 28.13 6.97 20.84
N VAL A 171 27.74 6.20 19.82
CA VAL A 171 28.57 5.12 19.26
C VAL A 171 29.88 5.71 18.69
N ILE A 172 29.83 6.77 17.90
CA ILE A 172 31.02 7.41 17.32
C ILE A 172 31.93 7.89 18.43
N THR A 173 31.42 8.58 19.45
CA THR A 173 32.22 9.07 20.59
C THR A 173 32.85 7.91 21.36
N ARG A 174 32.18 6.77 21.52
CA ARG A 174 32.71 5.56 22.17
C ARG A 174 33.97 5.03 21.46
N PHE A 175 34.05 5.15 20.15
CA PHE A 175 35.16 4.69 19.32
C PHE A 175 36.12 5.81 18.89
N GLU A 176 36.00 7.00 19.46
CA GLU A 176 36.80 8.19 19.09
C GLU A 176 38.31 7.91 19.13
N ASN A 177 38.82 7.26 20.19
CA ASN A 177 40.25 6.93 20.31
C ASN A 177 40.72 5.97 19.18
N SER A 178 39.88 5.05 18.74
CA SER A 178 40.20 4.13 17.65
C SER A 178 40.16 4.85 16.29
N LEU A 179 39.24 5.77 16.10
CA LEU A 179 39.13 6.60 14.90
C LEU A 179 40.30 7.62 14.82
N ALA A 180 40.80 8.13 15.96
CA ALA A 180 41.93 9.04 16.02
C ALA A 180 43.25 8.40 15.54
N THR A 181 43.37 7.06 15.62
CA THR A 181 44.55 6.35 15.07
C THR A 181 44.55 6.30 13.53
N LEU A 182 43.40 6.33 12.91
CA LEU A 182 43.18 6.29 11.46
C LEU A 182 42.13 7.32 11.05
N PRO A 183 42.41 8.62 11.07
CA PRO A 183 41.44 9.70 10.83
C PRO A 183 40.74 9.60 9.46
N CYS A 184 41.40 8.98 8.46
CA CYS A 184 40.83 8.78 7.13
C CYS A 184 39.53 7.92 7.18
N LEU A 185 39.34 7.04 8.16
CA LEU A 185 38.12 6.26 8.31
C LEU A 185 36.89 7.14 8.57
N THR A 186 37.05 8.25 9.28
CA THR A 186 35.97 9.18 9.60
C THR A 186 35.33 9.75 8.34
N ALA A 187 36.14 9.97 7.28
CA ALA A 187 35.66 10.49 6.00
C ALA A 187 34.72 9.49 5.26
N PHE A 188 34.79 8.19 5.56
CA PHE A 188 33.95 7.18 4.95
C PHE A 188 32.64 6.93 5.71
N ILE A 189 32.51 7.42 6.97
CA ILE A 189 31.28 7.19 7.78
C ILE A 189 30.02 7.72 7.07
N PRO A 190 29.97 8.95 6.52
CA PRO A 190 28.78 9.45 5.82
C PRO A 190 28.39 8.57 4.64
N MET A 191 29.37 8.11 3.85
CA MET A 191 29.12 7.23 2.71
C MET A 191 28.51 5.87 3.15
N LEU A 192 29.03 5.28 4.21
CA LEU A 192 28.53 4.01 4.76
C LEU A 192 27.12 4.16 5.31
N MET A 193 26.85 5.24 6.03
CA MET A 193 25.55 5.54 6.62
C MET A 193 24.50 5.80 5.54
N ASP A 194 24.83 6.62 4.54
CA ASP A 194 23.90 6.93 3.44
C ASP A 194 23.57 5.69 2.62
N THR A 195 24.59 4.90 2.23
CA THR A 195 24.40 3.66 1.48
C THR A 195 23.56 2.64 2.28
N GLY A 196 23.84 2.51 3.58
CA GLY A 196 23.06 1.64 4.47
C GLY A 196 21.60 2.11 4.58
N GLY A 197 21.38 3.39 4.84
CA GLY A 197 20.05 3.99 4.93
C GLY A 197 19.22 3.78 3.66
N ASN A 198 19.80 4.12 2.50
CA ASN A 198 19.15 3.93 1.20
C ASN A 198 18.85 2.46 0.92
N SER A 199 19.77 1.55 1.25
CA SER A 199 19.56 0.10 1.06
C SER A 199 18.43 -0.45 1.94
N GLY A 200 18.37 -0.01 3.19
CA GLY A 200 17.28 -0.38 4.12
C GLY A 200 15.93 0.18 3.68
N SER A 201 15.89 1.45 3.26
CA SER A 201 14.69 2.09 2.75
C SER A 201 14.13 1.38 1.52
N GLN A 202 14.99 0.97 0.57
CA GLN A 202 14.55 0.20 -0.61
C GLN A 202 13.88 -1.13 -0.24
N ALA A 203 14.42 -1.83 0.77
CA ALA A 203 13.80 -3.07 1.26
C ALA A 203 12.45 -2.79 1.92
N CYS A 204 12.39 -1.78 2.80
CA CYS A 204 11.18 -1.36 3.51
C CYS A 204 10.05 -1.00 2.53
N VAL A 205 10.30 -0.10 1.57
CA VAL A 205 9.33 0.34 0.57
C VAL A 205 8.81 -0.83 -0.27
N SER A 206 9.71 -1.77 -0.67
CA SER A 206 9.29 -2.93 -1.46
C SER A 206 8.37 -3.87 -0.67
N ILE A 207 8.58 -4.00 0.63
CA ILE A 207 7.78 -4.86 1.49
C ILE A 207 6.45 -4.20 1.85
N ILE A 208 6.44 -2.91 2.19
CA ILE A 208 5.20 -2.15 2.43
C ILE A 208 4.29 -2.28 1.21
N ARG A 209 4.82 -2.03 0.00
CA ARG A 209 4.06 -2.22 -1.23
C ARG A 209 3.53 -3.64 -1.41
N GLY A 210 4.34 -4.65 -1.07
CA GLY A 210 3.91 -6.06 -1.14
C GLY A 210 2.79 -6.39 -0.15
N ILE A 211 2.78 -5.75 1.02
CA ILE A 211 1.72 -5.87 2.02
C ILE A 211 0.46 -5.16 1.53
N SER A 212 0.55 -3.91 1.04
CA SER A 212 -0.58 -3.14 0.51
C SER A 212 -1.29 -3.85 -0.64
N LEU A 213 -0.53 -4.54 -1.50
CA LEU A 213 -1.10 -5.32 -2.62
C LEU A 213 -1.56 -6.73 -2.22
N ASN A 214 -1.52 -7.09 -0.93
CA ASN A 214 -1.80 -8.44 -0.43
C ASN A 214 -0.94 -9.54 -1.10
N GLU A 215 0.26 -9.20 -1.60
CA GLU A 215 1.23 -10.16 -2.13
C GLU A 215 2.04 -10.81 -1.01
N ILE A 216 2.16 -10.14 0.15
CA ILE A 216 2.93 -10.56 1.32
C ILE A 216 2.00 -10.57 2.53
N GLU A 217 1.89 -11.71 3.19
CA GLU A 217 1.20 -11.84 4.48
C GLU A 217 2.23 -11.92 5.62
N PHE A 218 1.83 -11.60 6.85
CA PHE A 218 2.70 -11.69 8.03
C PHE A 218 3.30 -13.09 8.25
N ARG A 219 2.61 -14.14 7.80
CA ARG A 219 3.11 -15.53 7.84
C ARG A 219 4.31 -15.76 6.89
N ASP A 220 4.48 -14.90 5.89
CA ASP A 220 5.56 -15.02 4.91
C ASP A 220 6.85 -14.30 5.33
N LEU A 221 6.86 -13.62 6.50
CA LEU A 221 7.98 -12.82 6.99
C LEU A 221 9.33 -13.58 6.90
N GLY A 222 9.38 -14.84 7.29
CA GLY A 222 10.60 -15.64 7.21
C GLY A 222 11.12 -15.82 5.78
N ARG A 223 10.21 -15.97 4.81
CA ARG A 223 10.57 -16.10 3.38
C ARG A 223 11.04 -14.76 2.81
N VAL A 224 10.40 -13.67 3.21
CA VAL A 224 10.76 -12.31 2.81
C VAL A 224 12.14 -11.96 3.31
N VAL A 225 12.42 -12.12 4.60
CA VAL A 225 13.73 -11.86 5.20
C VAL A 225 14.82 -12.72 4.53
N TRP A 226 14.56 -14.01 4.29
CA TRP A 226 15.50 -14.87 3.59
C TRP A 226 15.78 -14.42 2.15
N LYS A 227 14.76 -13.92 1.46
CA LYS A 227 14.90 -13.34 0.11
C LYS A 227 15.77 -12.08 0.15
N GLU A 228 15.50 -11.17 1.10
CA GLU A 228 16.27 -9.93 1.28
C GLU A 228 17.72 -10.19 1.69
N ILE A 229 18.00 -11.21 2.50
CA ILE A 229 19.39 -11.61 2.81
C ILE A 229 20.14 -11.97 1.53
N ARG A 230 19.56 -12.76 0.62
CA ARG A 230 20.21 -13.10 -0.65
C ARG A 230 20.43 -11.90 -1.55
N VAL A 231 19.44 -11.01 -1.62
CA VAL A 231 19.55 -9.75 -2.37
C VAL A 231 20.62 -8.84 -1.75
N SER A 232 20.70 -8.78 -0.42
CA SER A 232 21.69 -7.95 0.29
C SER A 232 23.12 -8.41 0.05
N VAL A 233 23.35 -9.72 -0.03
CA VAL A 233 24.68 -10.28 -0.36
C VAL A 233 25.09 -9.85 -1.78
N LEU A 234 24.21 -9.96 -2.75
CA LEU A 234 24.48 -9.54 -4.12
C LEU A 234 24.75 -8.03 -4.20
N CYS A 235 23.90 -7.20 -3.59
CA CYS A 235 24.09 -5.76 -3.54
C CYS A 235 25.38 -5.40 -2.79
N GLY A 236 25.66 -6.03 -1.64
CA GLY A 236 26.83 -5.77 -0.84
C GLY A 236 28.12 -6.08 -1.58
N VAL A 237 28.20 -7.20 -2.32
CA VAL A 237 29.36 -7.53 -3.15
C VAL A 237 29.55 -6.52 -4.28
N CYS A 238 28.49 -6.18 -5.02
CA CYS A 238 28.58 -5.17 -6.08
C CYS A 238 29.02 -3.80 -5.56
N LEU A 239 28.43 -3.35 -4.44
CA LEU A 239 28.78 -2.08 -3.82
C LEU A 239 30.20 -2.09 -3.22
N ALA A 240 30.65 -3.19 -2.67
CA ALA A 240 32.02 -3.32 -2.18
C ALA A 240 33.04 -3.22 -3.32
N ILE A 241 32.79 -3.85 -4.48
CA ILE A 241 33.64 -3.73 -5.67
C ILE A 241 33.66 -2.29 -6.19
N ALA A 242 32.48 -1.66 -6.31
CA ALA A 242 32.36 -0.27 -6.76
C ALA A 242 33.07 0.71 -5.78
N CYS A 243 32.91 0.49 -4.47
CA CYS A 243 33.57 1.25 -3.42
C CYS A 243 35.09 1.10 -3.49
N PHE A 244 35.60 -0.12 -3.69
CA PHE A 244 37.03 -0.38 -3.84
C PHE A 244 37.60 0.34 -5.07
N ALA A 245 36.93 0.25 -6.22
CA ALA A 245 37.34 0.98 -7.42
C ALA A 245 37.31 2.50 -7.20
N LYS A 246 36.27 3.06 -6.53
CA LYS A 246 36.17 4.46 -6.16
C LYS A 246 37.35 4.89 -5.28
N ILE A 247 37.67 4.12 -4.25
CA ILE A 247 38.79 4.45 -3.34
C ILE A 247 40.11 4.49 -4.11
N ILE A 248 40.37 3.50 -4.98
CA ILE A 248 41.61 3.50 -5.76
C ILE A 248 41.67 4.72 -6.71
N VAL A 249 40.61 4.95 -7.47
CA VAL A 249 40.63 6.00 -8.51
C VAL A 249 40.55 7.38 -7.90
N VAL A 250 39.65 7.61 -6.95
CA VAL A 250 39.41 8.95 -6.40
C VAL A 250 40.37 9.25 -5.27
N ASP A 251 40.45 8.39 -4.24
CA ASP A 251 41.18 8.73 -3.02
C ASP A 251 42.70 8.52 -3.19
N MET A 252 43.15 7.45 -3.87
CA MET A 252 44.58 7.17 -4.06
C MET A 252 45.18 7.85 -5.30
N LEU A 253 44.47 7.83 -6.46
CA LEU A 253 45.05 8.34 -7.72
C LEU A 253 44.79 9.82 -7.94
N LEU A 254 43.55 10.31 -7.73
CA LEU A 254 43.18 11.72 -7.93
C LEU A 254 43.59 12.60 -6.75
N LEU A 255 43.16 12.23 -5.55
CA LEU A 255 43.44 13.02 -4.34
C LEU A 255 44.82 12.76 -3.73
N LYS A 256 45.50 11.68 -4.17
CA LYS A 256 46.84 11.28 -3.68
C LYS A 256 46.93 11.23 -2.15
N SER A 257 45.89 10.69 -1.51
CA SER A 257 45.79 10.61 -0.05
C SER A 257 46.75 9.54 0.49
N GLU A 258 47.83 9.94 1.09
CA GLU A 258 48.83 9.04 1.67
C GLU A 258 48.31 8.22 2.86
N SER A 259 47.25 8.68 3.51
CA SER A 259 46.62 8.00 4.65
C SER A 259 45.69 6.85 4.25
N VAL A 260 45.29 6.75 2.98
CA VAL A 260 44.41 5.68 2.47
C VAL A 260 45.25 4.55 1.91
N THR A 261 45.36 3.48 2.66
CA THR A 261 46.09 2.26 2.26
C THR A 261 45.15 1.22 1.68
N TYR A 262 45.69 0.21 0.99
CA TYR A 262 44.88 -0.93 0.50
C TYR A 262 44.17 -1.68 1.64
N LEU A 263 44.74 -1.70 2.85
CA LEU A 263 44.08 -2.30 4.03
C LEU A 263 42.87 -1.49 4.45
N VAL A 264 42.98 -0.15 4.48
CA VAL A 264 41.82 0.73 4.76
C VAL A 264 40.75 0.55 3.72
N ALA A 265 41.08 0.48 2.42
CA ALA A 265 40.13 0.24 1.36
C ALA A 265 39.42 -1.10 1.57
N PHE A 266 40.12 -2.18 1.89
CA PHE A 266 39.53 -3.47 2.15
C PHE A 266 38.56 -3.45 3.36
N VAL A 267 38.95 -2.82 4.46
CA VAL A 267 38.11 -2.70 5.67
C VAL A 267 36.85 -1.89 5.37
N VAL A 268 36.96 -0.77 4.66
CA VAL A 268 35.79 0.05 4.28
C VAL A 268 34.82 -0.77 3.38
N CYS A 269 35.35 -1.52 2.40
CA CYS A 269 34.53 -2.35 1.52
C CYS A 269 33.83 -3.50 2.26
N ALA A 270 34.55 -4.17 3.18
CA ALA A 270 33.96 -5.21 4.02
C ALA A 270 32.85 -4.63 4.92
N THR A 271 33.09 -3.46 5.52
CA THR A 271 32.10 -2.74 6.33
C THR A 271 30.88 -2.37 5.49
N MET A 272 31.09 -1.88 4.25
CA MET A 272 30.01 -1.56 3.31
C MET A 272 29.11 -2.79 3.08
N ALA A 273 29.69 -3.94 2.77
CA ALA A 273 28.91 -5.17 2.54
C ALA A 273 28.09 -5.59 3.78
N VAL A 274 28.70 -5.55 4.96
CA VAL A 274 28.02 -5.86 6.22
C VAL A 274 26.90 -4.84 6.52
N THR A 275 27.17 -3.55 6.33
CA THR A 275 26.18 -2.48 6.56
C THR A 275 24.96 -2.65 5.67
N VAL A 276 25.16 -2.94 4.38
CA VAL A 276 24.06 -3.20 3.44
C VAL A 276 23.23 -4.43 3.85
N CYS A 277 23.90 -5.51 4.28
CA CYS A 277 23.21 -6.71 4.76
C CYS A 277 22.34 -6.42 5.99
N LEU A 278 22.92 -5.77 7.00
CA LEU A 278 22.19 -5.43 8.23
C LEU A 278 21.05 -4.46 7.97
N ALA A 279 21.29 -3.42 7.15
CA ALA A 279 20.29 -2.42 6.81
C ALA A 279 19.07 -3.04 6.09
N LYS A 280 19.28 -3.96 5.14
CA LYS A 280 18.21 -4.66 4.45
C LYS A 280 17.43 -5.60 5.38
N ILE A 281 18.09 -6.31 6.28
CA ILE A 281 17.43 -7.16 7.27
C ILE A 281 16.55 -6.30 8.17
N VAL A 282 17.08 -5.21 8.71
CA VAL A 282 16.31 -4.30 9.56
C VAL A 282 15.15 -3.66 8.77
N GLY A 283 15.41 -3.13 7.57
CA GLY A 283 14.40 -2.55 6.70
C GLY A 283 13.31 -3.54 6.26
N SER A 284 13.59 -4.85 6.25
CA SER A 284 12.62 -5.89 5.93
C SER A 284 11.76 -6.35 7.11
N THR A 285 12.08 -5.95 8.32
CA THR A 285 11.39 -6.38 9.56
C THR A 285 10.63 -5.26 10.26
N LEU A 286 10.81 -4.01 9.83
CA LEU A 286 10.19 -2.82 10.44
C LEU A 286 8.85 -2.36 9.83
N PRO A 287 8.46 -2.77 8.61
CA PRO A 287 7.18 -2.39 8.02
C PRO A 287 5.96 -2.91 8.78
#